data_28ef485651f6fe64ed8fa5047df171bd
#
_entry.id   28ef485651f6fe64ed8fa5047df171bd
#
_cell.length_a   1.000
_cell.length_b   1.000
_cell.length_c   1.000
_cell.angle_alpha   90.00
_cell.angle_beta   90.00
_cell.angle_gamma   90.00
#
_symmetry.space_group_name_H-M   'P 1'
#
loop_
_entity.id
_entity.type
_entity.pdbx_description
1 polymer ?
#
loop_
_entity_poly.entity_id
_entity_poly.type
_entity_poly.pdbx_seq_one_letter_code
_entity_poly.pdbx_strand_id
1 'polypeptide(L)'
;YLAGLPRPVLKGGQYDLLAQKFCPGAGAIGFALYLDEMERLNAPLPPVQRASGSAMLNVALPKGRLGDKVYALLAAAGYGCEENYNETRKLVVENPAAGIRYFLVKPSDVAIYVEHGAADVGIVGKDILEESGADVYELLDTGLGKCRMCVAGPTDFTDDPSRALRVATKFVNIAKAYYSSLGRDIEIIKLNGSIELAPILGLSDVIVDIVETGTTLKENNLKVLTEFMPISARFIANKASYKFKNKELLTLMEKLQEG
;
A
#
# COMPACT_ATOMS: atom_id res chain seq x y z
N TYR A 1 -28.13 0.36 5.19
CA TYR A 1 -29.45 0.87 5.60
C TYR A 1 -29.64 2.25 4.99
N LEU A 2 -30.78 2.47 4.34
CA LEU A 2 -31.22 3.80 3.90
C LEU A 2 -32.11 4.40 4.99
N ALA A 3 -31.87 5.67 5.33
CA ALA A 3 -32.68 6.35 6.35
C ALA A 3 -34.15 6.37 5.95
N GLY A 4 -35.04 6.02 6.89
CA GLY A 4 -36.50 6.00 6.68
C GLY A 4 -37.07 4.67 6.18
N LEU A 5 -36.26 3.65 5.96
CA LEU A 5 -36.74 2.30 5.62
C LEU A 5 -36.65 1.36 6.83
N PRO A 6 -37.66 0.53 7.08
CA PRO A 6 -37.72 -0.38 8.24
C PRO A 6 -36.73 -1.57 8.10
N ARG A 7 -36.29 -1.90 6.90
CA ARG A 7 -35.32 -2.98 6.61
C ARG A 7 -34.41 -2.66 5.45
N PRO A 8 -33.27 -3.38 5.29
CA PRO A 8 -32.35 -3.16 4.21
C PRO A 8 -32.99 -3.44 2.84
N VAL A 9 -32.68 -2.61 1.84
CA VAL A 9 -33.13 -2.81 0.44
C VAL A 9 -32.37 -3.95 -0.23
N LEU A 10 -31.11 -4.15 0.14
CA LEU A 10 -30.26 -5.23 -0.34
C LEU A 10 -29.64 -5.96 0.85
N LYS A 11 -29.72 -7.28 0.83
CA LYS A 11 -29.04 -8.15 1.79
C LYS A 11 -28.33 -9.25 1.02
N GLY A 12 -27.04 -9.43 1.28
CA GLY A 12 -26.23 -10.45 0.65
C GLY A 12 -25.38 -11.20 1.66
N GLY A 13 -24.84 -12.32 1.24
CA GLY A 13 -23.94 -13.14 2.03
C GLY A 13 -23.18 -14.13 1.20
N GLN A 14 -22.09 -14.63 1.79
CA GLN A 14 -21.30 -15.71 1.25
C GLN A 14 -21.86 -17.03 1.79
N TYR A 15 -22.11 -17.99 0.90
CA TYR A 15 -22.79 -19.25 1.20
C TYR A 15 -21.93 -20.47 0.87
N ASP A 16 -20.62 -20.37 1.04
CA ASP A 16 -19.67 -21.43 0.67
C ASP A 16 -19.97 -22.77 1.36
N LEU A 17 -20.28 -22.74 2.66
CA LEU A 17 -20.64 -23.93 3.42
C LEU A 17 -21.90 -24.61 2.89
N LEU A 18 -22.84 -23.84 2.35
CA LEU A 18 -24.05 -24.40 1.74
C LEU A 18 -23.75 -24.95 0.35
N ALA A 19 -23.01 -24.20 -0.46
CA ALA A 19 -22.61 -24.61 -1.81
C ALA A 19 -21.80 -25.90 -1.81
N GLN A 20 -20.87 -26.05 -0.88
CA GLN A 20 -20.01 -27.24 -0.73
C GLN A 20 -20.79 -28.53 -0.40
N LYS A 21 -22.01 -28.42 0.16
CA LYS A 21 -22.88 -29.59 0.35
C LYS A 21 -23.40 -30.17 -0.97
N PHE A 22 -23.45 -29.38 -2.03
CA PHE A 22 -23.92 -29.77 -3.35
C PHE A 22 -22.78 -30.01 -4.33
N CYS A 23 -21.67 -29.28 -4.18
CA CYS A 23 -20.50 -29.40 -5.03
C CYS A 23 -19.24 -29.13 -4.20
N PRO A 24 -18.43 -30.15 -3.88
CA PRO A 24 -17.18 -29.97 -3.13
C PRO A 24 -16.26 -28.95 -3.80
N GLY A 25 -15.74 -28.01 -3.02
CA GLY A 25 -14.87 -26.92 -3.51
C GLY A 25 -15.60 -25.73 -4.14
N ALA A 26 -16.94 -25.75 -4.22
CA ALA A 26 -17.70 -24.61 -4.73
C ALA A 26 -17.86 -23.51 -3.67
N GLY A 27 -17.76 -22.25 -4.10
CA GLY A 27 -18.17 -21.08 -3.35
C GLY A 27 -19.44 -20.47 -3.96
N ALA A 28 -20.24 -19.80 -3.15
CA ALA A 28 -21.41 -19.08 -3.60
C ALA A 28 -21.58 -17.74 -2.89
N ILE A 29 -21.94 -16.72 -3.66
CA ILE A 29 -22.36 -15.42 -3.16
C ILE A 29 -23.80 -15.19 -3.63
N GLY A 30 -24.69 -14.87 -2.71
CA GLY A 30 -26.08 -14.59 -3.02
C GLY A 30 -26.51 -13.23 -2.49
N PHE A 31 -27.45 -12.62 -3.22
CA PHE A 31 -28.07 -11.35 -2.83
C PHE A 31 -29.60 -11.50 -2.88
N ALA A 32 -30.25 -10.90 -1.89
CA ALA A 32 -31.69 -10.69 -1.90
C ALA A 32 -31.95 -9.19 -2.06
N LEU A 33 -32.73 -8.84 -3.10
CA LEU A 33 -33.19 -7.48 -3.34
C LEU A 33 -34.69 -7.43 -2.93
N TYR A 34 -35.00 -6.54 -2.00
CA TYR A 34 -36.40 -6.39 -1.52
C TYR A 34 -37.09 -5.33 -2.37
N LEU A 35 -37.84 -5.77 -3.38
CA LEU A 35 -38.53 -4.89 -4.35
C LEU A 35 -39.60 -4.03 -3.70
N ASP A 36 -40.29 -4.55 -2.70
CA ASP A 36 -41.27 -3.82 -1.91
C ASP A 36 -40.68 -2.61 -1.15
N GLU A 37 -39.44 -2.73 -0.70
CA GLU A 37 -38.72 -1.61 -0.11
C GLU A 37 -38.20 -0.63 -1.17
N MET A 38 -37.88 -1.11 -2.37
CA MET A 38 -37.50 -0.25 -3.50
C MET A 38 -38.67 0.59 -4.00
N GLU A 39 -39.87 0.05 -4.04
CA GLU A 39 -41.09 0.79 -4.42
C GLU A 39 -41.38 1.93 -3.44
N ARG A 40 -41.07 1.76 -2.16
CA ARG A 40 -41.14 2.83 -1.14
C ARG A 40 -40.15 3.95 -1.35
N LEU A 41 -39.06 3.70 -2.10
CA LEU A 41 -38.07 4.71 -2.50
C LEU A 41 -38.53 5.57 -3.69
N ASN A 42 -39.69 5.29 -4.30
CA ASN A 42 -40.24 6.11 -5.40
C ASN A 42 -40.78 7.50 -4.98
N ALA A 43 -40.64 7.88 -3.71
CA ALA A 43 -40.51 9.30 -3.40
C ALA A 43 -39.26 9.83 -4.14
N PRO A 44 -39.34 10.99 -4.83
CA PRO A 44 -38.19 11.54 -5.52
C PRO A 44 -37.07 11.59 -4.50
N LEU A 45 -36.02 10.78 -4.75
CA LEU A 45 -34.79 10.86 -3.96
C LEU A 45 -34.41 12.33 -3.94
N PRO A 46 -34.16 12.93 -2.76
CA PRO A 46 -33.63 14.28 -2.73
C PRO A 46 -32.45 14.27 -3.71
N PRO A 47 -32.37 15.26 -4.61
CA PRO A 47 -31.31 15.25 -5.61
C PRO A 47 -30.03 14.95 -4.84
N VAL A 48 -29.37 13.85 -5.23
CA VAL A 48 -28.02 13.59 -4.72
C VAL A 48 -27.30 14.89 -5.01
N GLN A 49 -27.09 15.69 -3.99
CA GLN A 49 -26.23 16.84 -4.09
C GLN A 49 -24.87 16.20 -4.40
N ARG A 50 -24.64 15.96 -5.70
CA ARG A 50 -23.30 15.94 -6.20
C ARG A 50 -22.79 17.29 -5.76
N ALA A 51 -21.95 17.29 -4.75
CA ALA A 51 -21.23 18.49 -4.40
C ALA A 51 -20.72 19.03 -5.73
N SER A 52 -21.28 20.16 -6.17
CA SER A 52 -20.92 20.84 -7.41
C SER A 52 -19.61 21.61 -7.25
N GLY A 53 -18.73 21.09 -6.41
CA GLY A 53 -17.31 21.35 -6.41
C GLY A 53 -16.65 20.21 -7.17
N SER A 54 -15.79 20.48 -8.10
CA SER A 54 -14.85 19.54 -8.67
C SER A 54 -14.37 18.62 -7.56
N ALA A 55 -14.75 17.31 -7.64
CA ALA A 55 -14.45 16.39 -6.57
C ALA A 55 -12.92 16.32 -6.45
N MET A 56 -12.38 16.88 -5.35
CA MET A 56 -10.93 16.92 -5.14
C MET A 56 -10.36 15.51 -5.20
N LEU A 57 -9.21 15.38 -5.82
CA LEU A 57 -8.45 14.14 -5.83
C LEU A 57 -7.77 13.98 -4.46
N ASN A 58 -8.10 12.92 -3.77
CA ASN A 58 -7.54 12.60 -2.45
C ASN A 58 -6.25 11.80 -2.62
N VAL A 59 -5.15 12.29 -2.10
CA VAL A 59 -3.81 11.71 -2.22
C VAL A 59 -3.28 11.32 -0.86
N ALA A 60 -2.99 10.03 -0.66
CA ALA A 60 -2.25 9.56 0.51
C ALA A 60 -0.76 9.85 0.31
N LEU A 61 -0.24 10.81 1.07
CA LEU A 61 1.14 11.27 0.99
C LEU A 61 1.94 10.72 2.19
N PRO A 62 3.03 9.95 1.94
CA PRO A 62 3.84 9.42 3.04
C PRO A 62 4.58 10.54 3.77
N LYS A 63 4.67 10.47 5.10
CA LYS A 63 5.53 11.36 5.89
C LYS A 63 7.00 10.93 5.80
N GLY A 64 7.92 11.91 5.94
CA GLY A 64 9.37 11.69 5.97
C GLY A 64 10.03 11.85 4.60
N ARG A 65 11.29 11.44 4.49
CA ARG A 65 12.16 11.71 3.33
C ARG A 65 11.57 11.37 1.95
N LEU A 66 10.83 10.28 1.86
CA LEU A 66 10.13 9.94 0.62
C LEU A 66 9.00 10.93 0.34
N GLY A 67 8.22 11.27 1.36
CA GLY A 67 7.13 12.24 1.24
C GLY A 67 7.59 13.61 0.79
N ASP A 68 8.73 14.07 1.30
CA ASP A 68 9.32 15.36 0.90
C ASP A 68 9.66 15.37 -0.59
N LYS A 69 10.27 14.29 -1.09
CA LYS A 69 10.58 14.13 -2.52
C LYS A 69 9.32 14.05 -3.38
N VAL A 70 8.33 13.28 -2.93
CA VAL A 70 7.05 13.12 -3.61
C VAL A 70 6.29 14.44 -3.66
N TYR A 71 6.23 15.16 -2.53
CA TYR A 71 5.56 16.45 -2.49
C TYR A 71 6.24 17.49 -3.39
N ALA A 72 7.57 17.52 -3.42
CA ALA A 72 8.32 18.40 -4.33
C ALA A 72 7.98 18.11 -5.80
N LEU A 73 7.88 16.83 -6.19
CA LEU A 73 7.47 16.41 -7.52
C LEU A 73 6.04 16.88 -7.85
N LEU A 74 5.09 16.65 -6.94
CA LEU A 74 3.71 17.08 -7.09
C LEU A 74 3.58 18.62 -7.15
N ALA A 75 4.34 19.34 -6.33
CA ALA A 75 4.36 20.80 -6.33
C ALA A 75 4.91 21.35 -7.65
N ALA A 76 5.98 20.77 -8.18
CA ALA A 76 6.54 21.12 -9.50
C ALA A 76 5.51 20.88 -10.63
N ALA A 77 4.69 19.85 -10.50
CA ALA A 77 3.59 19.55 -11.43
C ALA A 77 2.35 20.47 -11.27
N GLY A 78 2.41 21.47 -10.36
CA GLY A 78 1.33 22.44 -10.14
C GLY A 78 0.30 22.05 -9.07
N TYR A 79 0.60 21.03 -8.27
CA TYR A 79 -0.27 20.53 -7.20
C TYR A 79 0.19 20.91 -5.79
N GLY A 80 1.11 21.88 -5.66
CA GLY A 80 1.57 22.38 -4.37
C GLY A 80 0.46 23.08 -3.58
N CYS A 81 0.54 23.05 -2.24
CA CYS A 81 -0.34 23.79 -1.35
C CYS A 81 0.35 25.07 -0.86
N GLU A 82 -0.43 26.09 -0.53
CA GLU A 82 0.11 27.34 0.06
C GLU A 82 0.69 27.11 1.46
N GLU A 83 0.11 26.15 2.21
CA GLU A 83 0.61 25.79 3.53
C GLU A 83 1.92 24.99 3.40
N ASN A 84 2.90 25.35 4.24
CA ASN A 84 4.14 24.60 4.31
C ASN A 84 3.87 23.19 4.86
N TYR A 85 3.89 22.23 3.97
CA TYR A 85 3.67 20.80 4.24
C TYR A 85 4.54 20.26 5.39
N ASN A 86 5.79 20.72 5.50
CA ASN A 86 6.74 20.22 6.50
C ASN A 86 6.58 20.84 7.89
N GLU A 87 5.94 22.00 8.00
CA GLU A 87 5.82 22.75 9.25
C GLU A 87 4.43 22.60 9.89
N THR A 88 3.45 22.14 9.11
CA THR A 88 2.07 21.98 9.60
C THR A 88 1.90 20.74 10.48
N ARG A 89 1.13 20.89 11.57
CA ARG A 89 0.62 19.75 12.36
C ARG A 89 -0.68 19.17 11.80
N LYS A 90 -1.23 19.78 10.75
CA LYS A 90 -2.44 19.27 10.11
C LYS A 90 -2.14 17.90 9.47
N LEU A 91 -3.11 17.03 9.50
CA LEU A 91 -3.05 15.73 8.83
C LEU A 91 -3.66 15.77 7.43
N VAL A 92 -4.36 16.86 7.12
CA VAL A 92 -5.00 17.12 5.84
C VAL A 92 -4.61 18.51 5.37
N VAL A 93 -4.10 18.60 4.15
CA VAL A 93 -3.74 19.85 3.46
C VAL A 93 -4.42 19.87 2.09
N GLU A 94 -4.90 21.02 1.67
CA GLU A 94 -5.73 21.15 0.47
C GLU A 94 -5.21 22.26 -0.45
N ASN A 95 -5.36 22.02 -1.74
CA ASN A 95 -5.29 23.04 -2.77
C ASN A 95 -6.56 22.97 -3.63
N PRO A 96 -7.62 23.71 -3.27
CA PRO A 96 -8.88 23.68 -4.01
C PRO A 96 -8.74 24.17 -5.46
N ALA A 97 -7.81 25.10 -5.72
CA ALA A 97 -7.56 25.61 -7.07
C ALA A 97 -6.98 24.53 -8.00
N ALA A 98 -6.13 23.65 -7.47
CA ALA A 98 -5.61 22.50 -8.18
C ALA A 98 -6.52 21.25 -8.10
N GLY A 99 -7.60 21.30 -7.31
CA GLY A 99 -8.51 20.20 -7.11
C GLY A 99 -7.90 19.00 -6.38
N ILE A 100 -6.96 19.23 -5.44
CA ILE A 100 -6.23 18.17 -4.75
C ILE A 100 -6.28 18.33 -3.22
N ARG A 101 -6.30 17.19 -2.51
CA ARG A 101 -6.25 17.10 -1.05
C ARG A 101 -5.27 16.01 -0.66
N TYR A 102 -4.34 16.34 0.23
CA TYR A 102 -3.33 15.41 0.75
C TYR A 102 -3.69 14.93 2.15
N PHE A 103 -3.58 13.63 2.36
CA PHE A 103 -3.60 12.99 3.68
C PHE A 103 -2.19 12.61 4.07
N LEU A 104 -1.68 13.18 5.17
CA LEU A 104 -0.31 12.96 5.63
C LEU A 104 -0.26 11.74 6.53
N VAL A 105 0.14 10.60 5.97
CA VAL A 105 0.09 9.29 6.64
C VAL A 105 1.49 8.68 6.81
N LYS A 106 1.61 7.65 7.65
CA LYS A 106 2.84 6.86 7.69
C LYS A 106 3.05 6.13 6.36
N PRO A 107 4.30 5.95 5.89
CA PRO A 107 4.56 5.22 4.65
C PRO A 107 3.91 3.83 4.60
N SER A 108 3.92 3.09 5.73
CA SER A 108 3.28 1.77 5.86
C SER A 108 1.77 1.77 5.62
N ASP A 109 1.12 2.91 5.78
CA ASP A 109 -0.35 3.00 5.79
C ASP A 109 -0.89 3.51 4.45
N VAL A 110 -0.04 4.06 3.57
CA VAL A 110 -0.46 4.64 2.27
C VAL A 110 -1.29 3.65 1.46
N ALA A 111 -0.80 2.42 1.29
CA ALA A 111 -1.48 1.40 0.50
C ALA A 111 -2.87 1.07 1.06
N ILE A 112 -3.02 1.01 2.39
CA ILE A 112 -4.29 0.75 3.08
C ILE A 112 -5.31 1.87 2.83
N TYR A 113 -4.89 3.15 2.94
CA TYR A 113 -5.78 4.28 2.67
C TYR A 113 -6.28 4.29 1.22
N VAL A 114 -5.43 3.89 0.28
CA VAL A 114 -5.80 3.78 -1.14
C VAL A 114 -6.69 2.57 -1.38
N GLU A 115 -6.35 1.40 -0.87
CA GLU A 115 -7.14 0.18 -1.02
C GLU A 115 -8.59 0.37 -0.54
N HIS A 116 -8.77 0.98 0.63
CA HIS A 116 -10.09 1.22 1.20
C HIS A 116 -10.82 2.46 0.65
N GLY A 117 -10.25 3.15 -0.34
CA GLY A 117 -10.87 4.28 -1.01
C GLY A 117 -10.97 5.57 -0.17
N ALA A 118 -10.29 5.63 0.97
CA ALA A 118 -10.14 6.88 1.73
C ALA A 118 -9.27 7.88 0.95
N ALA A 119 -8.28 7.38 0.22
CA ALA A 119 -7.54 8.11 -0.79
C ALA A 119 -7.80 7.53 -2.17
N ASP A 120 -7.86 8.40 -3.18
CA ASP A 120 -8.02 7.99 -4.58
C ASP A 120 -6.71 7.42 -5.12
N VAL A 121 -5.60 8.03 -4.72
CA VAL A 121 -4.23 7.68 -5.12
C VAL A 121 -3.26 7.82 -3.96
N GLY A 122 -2.09 7.24 -4.13
CA GLY A 122 -0.97 7.39 -3.20
C GLY A 122 0.36 7.12 -3.87
N ILE A 123 1.45 7.50 -3.18
CA ILE A 123 2.80 7.14 -3.60
C ILE A 123 3.47 6.42 -2.46
N VAL A 124 3.93 5.19 -2.72
CA VAL A 124 4.42 4.27 -1.70
C VAL A 124 5.60 3.46 -2.24
N GLY A 125 6.53 3.07 -1.37
CA GLY A 125 7.62 2.18 -1.75
C GLY A 125 7.12 0.82 -2.22
N LYS A 126 7.76 0.25 -3.24
CA LYS A 126 7.45 -1.09 -3.75
C LYS A 126 7.51 -2.15 -2.65
N ASP A 127 8.41 -1.99 -1.68
CA ASP A 127 8.53 -2.85 -0.50
C ASP A 127 7.27 -2.90 0.35
N ILE A 128 6.65 -1.74 0.61
CA ILE A 128 5.40 -1.66 1.37
C ILE A 128 4.24 -2.28 0.58
N LEU A 129 4.21 -2.04 -0.73
CA LEU A 129 3.17 -2.58 -1.60
C LEU A 129 3.22 -4.11 -1.64
N GLU A 130 4.40 -4.70 -1.84
CA GLU A 130 4.61 -6.15 -1.84
C GLU A 130 4.38 -6.77 -0.45
N GLU A 131 4.83 -6.13 0.62
CA GLU A 131 4.62 -6.64 1.98
C GLU A 131 3.15 -6.62 2.40
N SER A 132 2.41 -5.57 2.02
CA SER A 132 0.99 -5.45 2.36
C SER A 132 0.09 -6.35 1.52
N GLY A 133 0.47 -6.62 0.27
CA GLY A 133 -0.37 -7.30 -0.70
C GLY A 133 -1.67 -6.54 -1.03
N ALA A 134 -1.66 -5.21 -0.90
CA ALA A 134 -2.85 -4.38 -1.08
C ALA A 134 -3.45 -4.48 -2.48
N ASP A 135 -4.77 -4.59 -2.55
CA ASP A 135 -5.53 -4.73 -3.80
C ASP A 135 -5.77 -3.38 -4.51
N VAL A 136 -4.71 -2.82 -5.06
CA VAL A 136 -4.68 -1.51 -5.75
C VAL A 136 -4.12 -1.65 -7.17
N TYR A 137 -4.28 -0.62 -8.00
CA TYR A 137 -3.55 -0.51 -9.25
C TYR A 137 -2.20 0.16 -9.02
N GLU A 138 -1.13 -0.48 -9.47
CA GLU A 138 0.20 0.11 -9.60
C GLU A 138 0.31 0.70 -11.00
N LEU A 139 0.37 2.04 -11.11
CA LEU A 139 0.24 2.74 -12.39
C LEU A 139 1.58 3.26 -12.93
N LEU A 140 2.49 3.69 -12.05
CA LEU A 140 3.74 4.32 -12.46
C LEU A 140 4.86 4.03 -11.47
N ASP A 141 6.05 3.76 -11.98
CA ASP A 141 7.30 3.85 -11.24
C ASP A 141 7.82 5.29 -11.29
N THR A 142 7.80 5.98 -10.16
CA THR A 142 8.25 7.37 -10.08
C THR A 142 9.77 7.53 -10.14
N GLY A 143 10.52 6.44 -10.01
CA GLY A 143 11.98 6.45 -9.91
C GLY A 143 12.54 7.07 -8.62
N LEU A 144 11.68 7.51 -7.71
CA LEU A 144 12.09 8.10 -6.42
C LEU A 144 12.43 7.01 -5.39
N GLY A 145 13.32 7.35 -4.46
CA GLY A 145 13.64 6.49 -3.32
C GLY A 145 14.23 5.14 -3.71
N LYS A 146 15.03 5.08 -4.76
CA LYS A 146 15.66 3.84 -5.24
C LYS A 146 16.51 3.21 -4.15
N CYS A 147 16.22 1.95 -3.86
CA CYS A 147 16.96 1.07 -2.98
C CYS A 147 16.73 -0.38 -3.42
N ARG A 148 17.13 -1.34 -2.63
CA ARG A 148 17.00 -2.76 -2.97
C ARG A 148 16.71 -3.61 -1.76
N MET A 149 15.90 -4.64 -1.92
CA MET A 149 15.70 -5.67 -0.91
C MET A 149 16.82 -6.68 -1.02
N CYS A 150 17.47 -6.94 0.11
CA CYS A 150 18.63 -7.79 0.19
C CYS A 150 18.50 -8.84 1.30
N VAL A 151 19.16 -9.95 1.10
CA VAL A 151 19.60 -10.83 2.20
C VAL A 151 20.96 -10.32 2.65
N ALA A 152 21.15 -10.08 3.93
CA ALA A 152 22.43 -9.69 4.51
C ALA A 152 22.73 -10.53 5.76
N GLY A 153 23.98 -10.69 6.07
CA GLY A 153 24.44 -11.49 7.21
C GLY A 153 25.89 -11.25 7.55
N PRO A 154 26.44 -11.95 8.55
CA PRO A 154 27.84 -11.88 8.91
C PRO A 154 28.77 -12.09 7.72
N THR A 155 29.94 -11.46 7.74
CA THR A 155 30.91 -11.54 6.63
C THR A 155 31.42 -12.96 6.37
N ASP A 156 31.41 -13.81 7.39
CA ASP A 156 31.83 -15.22 7.37
C ASP A 156 30.65 -16.19 7.29
N PHE A 157 29.43 -15.69 7.09
CA PHE A 157 28.23 -16.54 7.03
C PHE A 157 28.34 -17.59 5.91
N THR A 158 28.03 -18.83 6.29
CA THR A 158 27.85 -19.97 5.37
C THR A 158 26.51 -20.64 5.69
N ASP A 159 25.68 -20.83 4.66
CA ASP A 159 24.38 -21.47 4.85
C ASP A 159 24.54 -22.97 5.12
N ASP A 160 23.76 -23.48 6.06
CA ASP A 160 23.62 -24.91 6.38
C ASP A 160 22.21 -25.38 5.95
N PRO A 161 22.07 -26.02 4.80
CA PRO A 161 20.77 -26.47 4.30
C PRO A 161 20.15 -27.61 5.11
N SER A 162 20.88 -28.22 6.03
CA SER A 162 20.34 -29.32 6.87
C SER A 162 19.37 -28.85 7.95
N ARG A 163 19.28 -27.55 8.21
CA ARG A 163 18.38 -26.92 9.18
C ARG A 163 17.64 -25.74 8.59
N ALA A 164 16.53 -25.34 9.22
CA ALA A 164 15.84 -24.12 8.85
C ALA A 164 16.73 -22.88 9.07
N LEU A 165 16.76 -21.97 8.10
CA LEU A 165 17.50 -20.72 8.17
C LEU A 165 16.72 -19.70 8.99
N ARG A 166 17.31 -19.14 10.05
CA ARG A 166 16.67 -18.10 10.86
C ARG A 166 16.83 -16.74 10.20
N VAL A 167 15.71 -16.13 9.83
CA VAL A 167 15.66 -14.88 9.07
C VAL A 167 14.97 -13.80 9.89
N ALA A 168 15.69 -12.77 10.30
CA ALA A 168 15.07 -11.61 10.94
C ALA A 168 14.68 -10.57 9.90
N THR A 169 13.45 -10.05 9.99
CA THR A 169 12.93 -9.09 9.04
C THR A 169 11.68 -8.37 9.56
N LYS A 170 11.41 -7.18 9.04
CA LYS A 170 10.09 -6.54 9.13
C LYS A 170 9.20 -6.91 7.93
N PHE A 171 9.78 -7.45 6.85
CA PHE A 171 9.15 -7.80 5.58
C PHE A 171 8.88 -9.30 5.50
N VAL A 172 7.92 -9.76 6.30
CA VAL A 172 7.63 -11.19 6.51
C VAL A 172 7.13 -11.84 5.22
N ASN A 173 6.23 -11.17 4.50
CA ASN A 173 5.62 -11.72 3.29
C ASN A 173 6.62 -11.77 2.13
N ILE A 174 7.42 -10.72 1.98
CA ILE A 174 8.50 -10.66 0.97
C ILE A 174 9.53 -11.76 1.24
N ALA A 175 9.98 -11.90 2.49
CA ALA A 175 10.96 -12.92 2.85
C ALA A 175 10.43 -14.33 2.61
N LYS A 176 9.19 -14.63 3.01
CA LYS A 176 8.53 -15.92 2.74
C LYS A 176 8.44 -16.22 1.25
N ALA A 177 7.97 -15.25 0.45
CA ALA A 177 7.85 -15.43 -1.00
C ALA A 177 9.21 -15.73 -1.65
N TYR A 178 10.25 -14.96 -1.27
CA TYR A 178 11.60 -15.17 -1.77
C TYR A 178 12.15 -16.57 -1.46
N TYR A 179 12.17 -16.96 -0.19
CA TYR A 179 12.73 -18.26 0.20
C TYR A 179 11.86 -19.44 -0.27
N SER A 180 10.54 -19.27 -0.35
CA SER A 180 9.66 -20.28 -0.95
C SER A 180 9.99 -20.52 -2.43
N SER A 181 10.33 -19.45 -3.17
CA SER A 181 10.74 -19.58 -4.59
C SER A 181 12.05 -20.36 -4.76
N LEU A 182 12.88 -20.39 -3.72
CA LEU A 182 14.15 -21.14 -3.70
C LEU A 182 14.00 -22.56 -3.11
N GLY A 183 12.81 -22.90 -2.60
CA GLY A 183 12.59 -24.16 -1.89
C GLY A 183 13.39 -24.26 -0.58
N ARG A 184 13.74 -23.13 0.04
CA ARG A 184 14.55 -23.05 1.27
C ARG A 184 13.67 -22.90 2.49
N ASP A 185 13.75 -23.83 3.44
CA ASP A 185 13.05 -23.73 4.72
C ASP A 185 13.63 -22.63 5.60
N ILE A 186 12.75 -21.80 6.15
CA ILE A 186 13.12 -20.66 6.99
C ILE A 186 12.29 -20.59 8.26
N GLU A 187 12.89 -20.02 9.30
CA GLU A 187 12.23 -19.58 10.51
C GLU A 187 12.24 -18.05 10.55
N ILE A 188 11.07 -17.43 10.49
CA ILE A 188 10.95 -15.96 10.49
C ILE A 188 10.92 -15.42 11.91
N ILE A 189 11.82 -14.46 12.17
CA ILE A 189 11.86 -13.66 13.38
C ILE A 189 11.43 -12.24 13.00
N LYS A 190 10.17 -11.90 13.29
CA LYS A 190 9.62 -10.59 12.96
C LYS A 190 10.14 -9.51 13.91
N LEU A 191 10.81 -8.51 13.36
CA LEU A 191 11.27 -7.32 14.07
C LEU A 191 10.68 -6.06 13.41
N ASN A 192 10.68 -4.94 14.14
CA ASN A 192 10.12 -3.67 13.64
C ASN A 192 11.18 -2.61 13.32
N GLY A 193 12.42 -2.80 13.76
CA GLY A 193 13.55 -1.90 13.52
C GLY A 193 14.83 -2.45 14.09
N SER A 194 15.97 -1.81 13.78
CA SER A 194 17.33 -2.24 14.16
C SER A 194 17.58 -3.73 13.88
N ILE A 195 17.17 -4.15 12.69
CA ILE A 195 17.13 -5.57 12.29
C ILE A 195 18.54 -6.16 12.25
N GLU A 196 19.55 -5.31 11.99
CA GLU A 196 20.98 -5.67 11.96
C GLU A 196 21.49 -6.23 13.31
N LEU A 197 20.82 -5.90 14.42
CA LEU A 197 21.19 -6.47 15.73
C LEU A 197 20.92 -7.96 15.83
N ALA A 198 19.98 -8.50 15.06
CA ALA A 198 19.59 -9.89 15.20
C ALA A 198 20.74 -10.88 14.89
N PRO A 199 21.47 -10.79 13.76
CA PRO A 199 22.61 -11.66 13.53
C PRO A 199 23.81 -11.36 14.47
N ILE A 200 24.01 -10.11 14.88
CA ILE A 200 25.08 -9.72 15.81
C ILE A 200 24.90 -10.41 17.18
N LEU A 201 23.67 -10.51 17.65
CA LEU A 201 23.32 -11.13 18.91
C LEU A 201 23.01 -12.64 18.80
N GLY A 202 23.18 -13.24 17.61
CA GLY A 202 22.90 -14.66 17.37
C GLY A 202 21.42 -15.02 17.38
N LEU A 203 20.52 -14.04 17.32
CA LEU A 203 19.08 -14.26 17.24
C LEU A 203 18.67 -14.83 15.88
N SER A 204 19.29 -14.37 14.79
CA SER A 204 19.08 -14.89 13.43
C SER A 204 20.40 -15.21 12.75
N ASP A 205 20.34 -15.96 11.68
CA ASP A 205 21.50 -16.28 10.84
C ASP A 205 21.72 -15.19 9.80
N VAL A 206 20.63 -14.67 9.23
CA VAL A 206 20.62 -13.60 8.24
C VAL A 206 19.45 -12.64 8.49
N ILE A 207 19.46 -11.53 7.78
CA ILE A 207 18.35 -10.58 7.72
C ILE A 207 17.84 -10.42 6.29
N VAL A 208 16.56 -10.07 6.15
CA VAL A 208 15.98 -9.54 4.91
C VAL A 208 15.57 -8.10 5.19
N ASP A 209 16.23 -7.16 4.56
CA ASP A 209 15.94 -5.73 4.75
C ASP A 209 16.32 -4.91 3.50
N ILE A 210 15.88 -3.66 3.53
CA ILE A 210 16.19 -2.66 2.51
C ILE A 210 17.63 -2.16 2.70
N VAL A 211 18.36 -2.12 1.60
CA VAL A 211 19.69 -1.55 1.56
C VAL A 211 19.74 -0.42 0.53
N GLU A 212 20.07 0.78 0.98
CA GLU A 212 20.33 1.95 0.12
C GLU A 212 21.82 2.01 -0.21
N THR A 213 22.67 2.36 0.77
CA THR A 213 24.13 2.48 0.60
C THR A 213 24.91 1.30 1.17
N GLY A 214 24.33 0.58 2.12
CA GLY A 214 24.98 -0.51 2.83
C GLY A 214 25.97 -0.08 3.92
N THR A 215 26.03 1.20 4.26
CA THR A 215 26.93 1.73 5.30
C THR A 215 26.66 1.09 6.66
N THR A 216 25.41 1.04 7.08
CA THR A 216 25.02 0.42 8.36
C THR A 216 25.46 -1.05 8.47
N LEU A 217 25.32 -1.81 7.38
CA LEU A 217 25.78 -3.20 7.34
C LEU A 217 27.29 -3.29 7.56
N LYS A 218 28.06 -2.48 6.84
CA LYS A 218 29.54 -2.48 6.94
C LYS A 218 30.03 -2.10 8.34
N GLU A 219 29.43 -1.08 8.94
CA GLU A 219 29.78 -0.62 10.31
C GLU A 219 29.50 -1.69 11.37
N ASN A 220 28.60 -2.64 11.07
CA ASN A 220 28.23 -3.73 11.96
C ASN A 220 28.79 -5.11 11.55
N ASN A 221 29.84 -5.17 10.71
CA ASN A 221 30.47 -6.38 10.21
C ASN A 221 29.51 -7.33 9.47
N LEU A 222 28.49 -6.75 8.83
CA LEU A 222 27.56 -7.46 7.97
C LEU A 222 27.85 -7.14 6.50
N LYS A 223 27.49 -8.04 5.61
CA LYS A 223 27.55 -7.84 4.16
C LYS A 223 26.24 -8.22 3.48
N VAL A 224 25.97 -7.64 2.33
CA VAL A 224 24.94 -8.12 1.42
C VAL A 224 25.40 -9.47 0.88
N LEU A 225 24.57 -10.49 1.06
CA LEU A 225 24.77 -11.85 0.55
C LEU A 225 24.09 -11.99 -0.81
N THR A 226 22.86 -11.49 -0.93
CA THR A 226 22.07 -11.55 -2.16
C THR A 226 21.21 -10.30 -2.27
N GLU A 227 21.12 -9.76 -3.46
CA GLU A 227 20.19 -8.69 -3.84
C GLU A 227 19.12 -9.30 -4.74
N PHE A 228 17.83 -9.20 -4.40
CA PHE A 228 16.80 -9.96 -5.10
C PHE A 228 15.60 -9.14 -5.58
N MET A 229 15.41 -7.91 -5.09
CA MET A 229 14.30 -7.07 -5.55
C MET A 229 14.69 -5.58 -5.59
N PRO A 230 14.64 -4.92 -6.75
CA PRO A 230 14.79 -3.47 -6.83
C PRO A 230 13.56 -2.79 -6.27
N ILE A 231 13.75 -1.69 -5.56
CA ILE A 231 12.70 -0.90 -4.90
C ILE A 231 12.77 0.54 -5.40
N SER A 232 11.61 1.10 -5.70
CA SER A 232 11.38 2.52 -5.93
C SER A 232 9.95 2.86 -5.53
N ALA A 233 9.64 4.15 -5.44
CA ALA A 233 8.29 4.59 -5.11
C ALA A 233 7.34 4.41 -6.30
N ARG A 234 6.17 3.87 -6.02
CA ARG A 234 5.11 3.56 -6.98
C ARG A 234 3.92 4.49 -6.79
N PHE A 235 3.42 5.02 -7.88
CA PHE A 235 2.14 5.69 -7.92
C PHE A 235 1.05 4.63 -8.03
N ILE A 236 0.18 4.59 -7.02
CA ILE A 236 -0.89 3.60 -6.91
C ILE A 236 -2.25 4.27 -6.89
N ALA A 237 -3.28 3.56 -7.33
CA ALA A 237 -4.65 4.05 -7.36
C ALA A 237 -5.65 3.03 -6.81
N ASN A 238 -6.67 3.54 -6.14
CA ASN A 238 -7.85 2.77 -5.79
C ASN A 238 -8.58 2.33 -7.06
N LYS A 239 -9.01 1.08 -7.14
CA LYS A 239 -9.65 0.49 -8.34
C LYS A 239 -10.95 1.19 -8.73
N ALA A 240 -11.77 1.58 -7.74
CA ALA A 240 -12.99 2.31 -8.00
C ALA A 240 -12.70 3.75 -8.45
N SER A 241 -11.80 4.44 -7.77
CA SER A 241 -11.38 5.80 -8.14
C SER A 241 -10.75 5.83 -9.53
N TYR A 242 -9.94 4.84 -9.89
CA TYR A 242 -9.40 4.70 -11.24
C TYR A 242 -10.50 4.63 -12.31
N LYS A 243 -11.61 3.96 -12.00
CA LYS A 243 -12.75 3.86 -12.92
C LYS A 243 -13.56 5.16 -13.00
N PHE A 244 -13.78 5.83 -11.88
CA PHE A 244 -14.71 6.97 -11.82
C PHE A 244 -14.05 8.34 -11.94
N LYS A 245 -12.73 8.45 -11.66
CA LYS A 245 -11.92 9.68 -11.73
C LYS A 245 -10.74 9.50 -12.70
N ASN A 246 -10.91 8.67 -13.72
CA ASN A 246 -9.82 8.27 -14.63
C ASN A 246 -9.12 9.47 -15.27
N LYS A 247 -9.89 10.48 -15.70
CA LYS A 247 -9.34 11.67 -16.37
C LYS A 247 -8.39 12.45 -15.45
N GLU A 248 -8.80 12.70 -14.23
CA GLU A 248 -8.01 13.44 -13.22
C GLU A 248 -6.75 12.65 -12.84
N LEU A 249 -6.89 11.33 -12.67
CA LEU A 249 -5.79 10.42 -12.36
C LEU A 249 -4.74 10.37 -13.47
N LEU A 250 -5.18 10.21 -14.72
CA LEU A 250 -4.27 10.18 -15.88
C LEU A 250 -3.57 11.52 -16.08
N THR A 251 -4.28 12.64 -15.92
CA THR A 251 -3.66 13.97 -15.99
C THR A 251 -2.58 14.17 -14.92
N LEU A 252 -2.84 13.70 -13.69
CA LEU A 252 -1.83 13.74 -12.62
C LEU A 252 -0.63 12.86 -12.97
N MET A 253 -0.87 11.64 -13.46
CA MET A 253 0.18 10.69 -13.82
C MET A 253 1.07 11.23 -14.97
N GLU A 254 0.47 11.80 -16.02
CA GLU A 254 1.20 12.42 -17.13
C GLU A 254 2.13 13.52 -16.65
N LYS A 255 1.64 14.42 -15.80
CA LYS A 255 2.44 15.50 -15.22
C LYS A 255 3.59 14.99 -14.31
N LEU A 256 3.39 13.84 -13.63
CA LEU A 256 4.44 13.22 -12.83
C LEU A 256 5.52 12.55 -13.70
N GLN A 257 5.23 12.24 -14.95
CA GLN A 257 6.20 11.66 -15.91
C GLN A 257 7.03 12.74 -16.63
N GLU A 258 6.49 13.96 -16.74
CA GLU A 258 7.15 15.08 -17.42
C GLU A 258 8.16 15.83 -16.52
N GLY A 259 8.11 15.69 -15.23
CA GLY A 259 8.96 16.35 -14.22
C GLY A 259 10.00 15.40 -13.63
#